data_6ba2a9c332535010608751766d69b67d
#
_entry.id   6ba2a9c332535010608751766d69b67d
#
_cell.length_a   1.000
_cell.length_b   1.000
_cell.length_c   1.000
_cell.angle_alpha   90.00
_cell.angle_beta   90.00
_cell.angle_gamma   90.00
#
_symmetry.space_group_name_H-M   'P 1'
#
loop_
_entity.id
_entity.type
_entity.pdbx_description
1 polymer ?
#
loop_
_entity_poly.entity_id
_entity_poly.type
_entity_poly.pdbx_seq_one_letter_code
_entity_poly.pdbx_strand_id
1 'polypeptide(L)'
;MFCSACGQRTKDGDHFCQNCGAPLQAPGAITREPQAPAQRGRATTQDPYKDQITQLKLEIKQLKLYLKQITTNMSSTRSQYYETAAFVPHGLLRHGYKWIEDFRLWKPQQQKQQLQQQIMQLEQELLGLQQAQMQWKAQQRR
;
A
#
# COMPACT_ATOMS: atom_id res chain seq x y z
N MET A 1 1.63 34.17 -39.67
CA MET A 1 0.37 33.60 -39.14
C MET A 1 -0.09 34.39 -37.91
N PHE A 2 -1.29 34.13 -37.39
CA PHE A 2 -1.81 34.79 -36.18
C PHE A 2 -1.89 33.78 -35.02
N CYS A 3 -1.54 34.24 -33.82
CA CYS A 3 -1.68 33.38 -32.62
C CYS A 3 -3.14 33.14 -32.32
N SER A 4 -3.53 31.88 -32.17
CA SER A 4 -4.92 31.47 -31.86
C SER A 4 -5.35 31.85 -30.44
N ALA A 5 -4.41 32.08 -29.51
CA ALA A 5 -4.70 32.42 -28.12
C ALA A 5 -4.89 33.94 -27.89
N CYS A 6 -4.10 34.81 -28.54
CA CYS A 6 -4.13 36.27 -28.30
C CYS A 6 -4.35 37.11 -29.56
N GLY A 7 -4.45 36.51 -30.76
CA GLY A 7 -4.67 37.22 -32.02
C GLY A 7 -3.48 38.00 -32.54
N GLN A 8 -2.34 38.02 -31.85
CA GLN A 8 -1.16 38.76 -32.26
C GLN A 8 -0.51 38.14 -33.50
N ARG A 9 0.00 39.00 -34.42
CA ARG A 9 0.72 38.55 -35.62
C ARG A 9 2.08 38.00 -35.23
N THR A 10 2.35 36.75 -35.62
CA THR A 10 3.61 36.03 -35.34
C THR A 10 4.37 35.79 -36.63
N LYS A 11 5.70 35.70 -36.56
CA LYS A 11 6.54 35.37 -37.71
C LYS A 11 6.43 33.91 -38.07
N ASP A 12 6.60 33.57 -39.34
CA ASP A 12 6.61 32.20 -39.81
C ASP A 12 7.91 31.54 -39.32
N GLY A 13 7.77 30.49 -38.51
CA GLY A 13 8.89 29.76 -37.89
C GLY A 13 9.00 29.91 -36.37
N ASP A 14 8.23 30.80 -35.75
CA ASP A 14 8.22 30.90 -34.30
C ASP A 14 7.43 29.71 -33.69
N HIS A 15 8.03 29.03 -32.70
CA HIS A 15 7.38 27.92 -31.98
C HIS A 15 6.47 28.42 -30.86
N PHE A 16 6.67 29.63 -30.36
CA PHE A 16 5.91 30.25 -29.29
C PHE A 16 5.56 31.70 -29.64
N CYS A 17 4.37 32.11 -29.22
CA CYS A 17 3.96 33.51 -29.39
C CYS A 17 4.77 34.42 -28.46
N GLN A 18 5.48 35.43 -29.02
CA GLN A 18 6.29 36.36 -28.25
C GLN A 18 5.48 37.28 -27.34
N ASN A 19 4.14 37.40 -27.56
CA ASN A 19 3.29 38.23 -26.74
C ASN A 19 2.65 37.50 -25.57
N CYS A 20 2.14 36.28 -25.79
CA CYS A 20 1.42 35.52 -24.75
C CYS A 20 2.09 34.20 -24.34
N GLY A 21 3.19 33.80 -24.98
CA GLY A 21 3.90 32.55 -24.68
C GLY A 21 3.18 31.27 -25.14
N ALA A 22 2.03 31.39 -25.79
CA ALA A 22 1.31 30.20 -26.26
C ALA A 22 2.06 29.50 -27.39
N PRO A 23 2.07 28.13 -27.41
CA PRO A 23 2.74 27.40 -28.49
C PRO A 23 2.00 27.59 -29.82
N LEU A 24 2.74 27.91 -30.86
CA LEU A 24 2.22 28.08 -32.22
C LEU A 24 2.34 26.74 -32.94
N GLN A 25 1.22 26.09 -33.23
CA GLN A 25 1.21 24.86 -34.00
C GLN A 25 1.52 25.17 -35.47
N ALA A 26 2.62 24.64 -36.00
CA ALA A 26 2.87 24.65 -37.42
C ALA A 26 1.78 23.81 -38.14
N PRO A 27 1.23 24.27 -39.29
CA PRO A 27 0.27 23.50 -40.07
C PRO A 27 0.99 22.25 -40.61
N GLY A 28 0.73 21.09 -40.00
CA GLY A 28 1.34 19.82 -40.42
C GLY A 28 1.93 18.98 -39.28
N ALA A 29 1.98 19.48 -38.06
CA ALA A 29 2.30 18.63 -36.92
C ALA A 29 1.10 17.73 -36.63
N ILE A 30 1.17 16.50 -37.15
CA ILE A 30 0.34 15.36 -36.72
C ILE A 30 0.33 15.37 -35.20
N THR A 31 -0.84 15.52 -34.63
CA THR A 31 -1.12 15.37 -33.20
C THR A 31 -0.51 14.04 -32.73
N ARG A 32 0.74 14.10 -32.28
CA ARG A 32 1.24 13.05 -31.41
C ARG A 32 0.51 13.28 -30.08
N GLU A 33 -0.53 12.50 -29.85
CA GLU A 33 -0.97 12.21 -28.49
C GLU A 33 0.27 12.06 -27.62
N PRO A 34 0.28 12.59 -26.37
CA PRO A 34 1.33 12.29 -25.45
C PRO A 34 1.32 10.77 -25.25
N GLN A 35 2.07 10.08 -26.11
CA GLN A 35 2.38 8.69 -25.88
C GLN A 35 3.12 8.71 -24.56
N ALA A 36 2.45 8.17 -23.53
CA ALA A 36 3.10 7.70 -22.33
C ALA A 36 4.45 7.09 -22.76
N PRO A 37 5.56 7.38 -22.07
CA PRO A 37 6.88 6.96 -22.48
C PRO A 37 6.79 5.49 -22.86
N ALA A 38 6.95 5.24 -24.16
CA ALA A 38 6.98 3.90 -24.70
C ALA A 38 8.03 3.17 -23.88
N GLN A 39 7.60 2.37 -22.94
CA GLN A 39 8.44 1.41 -22.28
C GLN A 39 9.02 0.60 -23.43
N ARG A 40 10.24 0.96 -23.85
CA ARG A 40 11.02 0.18 -24.77
C ARG A 40 11.02 -1.22 -24.21
N GLY A 41 10.21 -2.06 -24.77
CA GLY A 41 10.10 -3.47 -24.43
C GLY A 41 11.48 -4.10 -24.59
N ARG A 42 12.31 -4.00 -23.56
CA ARG A 42 13.18 -5.10 -23.26
C ARG A 42 12.22 -6.23 -22.97
N ALA A 43 12.12 -7.16 -23.87
CA ALA A 43 11.59 -8.49 -23.61
C ALA A 43 12.52 -9.19 -22.60
N THR A 44 12.61 -8.60 -21.41
CA THR A 44 13.02 -9.33 -20.24
C THR A 44 11.86 -10.27 -20.00
N THR A 45 12.10 -11.54 -20.08
CA THR A 45 11.23 -12.60 -19.59
C THR A 45 10.86 -12.21 -18.15
N GLN A 46 9.79 -11.41 -18.08
CA GLN A 46 9.37 -10.78 -16.82
C GLN A 46 8.80 -11.94 -16.01
N ASP A 47 9.44 -12.19 -14.90
CA ASP A 47 9.04 -13.23 -13.95
C ASP A 47 7.59 -12.97 -13.50
N PRO A 48 6.59 -13.78 -13.92
CA PRO A 48 5.19 -13.49 -13.68
C PRO A 48 4.82 -13.54 -12.21
N TYR A 49 5.63 -14.18 -11.39
CA TYR A 49 5.40 -14.34 -9.95
C TYR A 49 6.00 -13.20 -9.11
N LYS A 50 6.91 -12.40 -9.67
CA LYS A 50 7.66 -11.39 -8.93
C LYS A 50 6.76 -10.33 -8.30
N ASP A 51 5.80 -9.82 -9.08
CA ASP A 51 4.92 -8.75 -8.65
C ASP A 51 3.93 -9.26 -7.60
N GLN A 52 3.38 -10.45 -7.80
CA GLN A 52 2.49 -11.10 -6.83
C GLN A 52 3.19 -11.36 -5.49
N ILE A 53 4.40 -11.90 -5.53
CA ILE A 53 5.22 -12.14 -4.34
C ILE A 53 5.51 -10.83 -3.60
N THR A 54 5.76 -9.74 -4.34
CA THR A 54 6.04 -8.44 -3.74
C THR A 54 4.80 -7.86 -3.07
N GLN A 55 3.64 -7.95 -3.72
CA GLN A 55 2.35 -7.51 -3.16
C GLN A 55 2.00 -8.28 -1.89
N LEU A 56 2.07 -9.62 -1.90
CA LEU A 56 1.80 -10.44 -0.73
C LEU A 56 2.74 -10.12 0.44
N LYS A 57 4.03 -9.89 0.18
CA LYS A 57 4.98 -9.48 1.22
C LYS A 57 4.62 -8.14 1.86
N LEU A 58 4.14 -7.18 1.06
CA LEU A 58 3.68 -5.89 1.56
C LEU A 58 2.43 -6.04 2.42
N GLU A 59 1.48 -6.83 1.97
CA GLU A 59 0.23 -7.11 2.69
C GLU A 59 0.49 -7.79 4.04
N ILE A 60 1.32 -8.85 4.06
CA ILE A 60 1.76 -9.51 5.29
C ILE A 60 2.43 -8.51 6.23
N LYS A 61 3.28 -7.62 5.71
CA LYS A 61 3.95 -6.59 6.51
C LYS A 61 2.94 -5.62 7.14
N GLN A 62 1.94 -5.18 6.40
CA GLN A 62 0.89 -4.30 6.90
C GLN A 62 0.08 -4.97 8.01
N LEU A 63 -0.34 -6.23 7.80
CA LEU A 63 -1.09 -6.99 8.81
C LEU A 63 -0.26 -7.22 10.08
N LYS A 64 1.04 -7.50 9.96
CA LYS A 64 1.97 -7.61 11.10
C LYS A 64 2.10 -6.30 11.88
N LEU A 65 2.16 -5.16 11.20
CA LEU A 65 2.17 -3.84 11.85
C LEU A 65 0.85 -3.57 12.58
N TYR A 66 -0.27 -3.89 11.96
CA TYR A 66 -1.59 -3.75 12.58
C TYR A 66 -1.73 -4.66 13.82
N LEU A 67 -1.27 -5.91 13.73
CA LEU A 67 -1.24 -6.83 14.86
C LEU A 67 -0.35 -6.29 16.00
N LYS A 68 0.79 -5.70 15.68
CA LYS A 68 1.66 -5.04 16.67
C LYS A 68 0.93 -3.87 17.34
N GLN A 69 0.21 -3.05 16.59
CA GLN A 69 -0.56 -1.93 17.13
C GLN A 69 -1.66 -2.40 18.10
N ILE A 70 -2.40 -3.47 17.74
CA ILE A 70 -3.40 -4.06 18.63
C ILE A 70 -2.74 -4.57 19.92
N THR A 71 -1.62 -5.27 19.81
CA THR A 71 -0.92 -5.82 20.99
C THR A 71 -0.37 -4.74 21.90
N THR A 72 0.17 -3.64 21.35
CA THR A 72 0.62 -2.49 22.14
C THR A 72 -0.55 -1.77 22.83
N ASN A 73 -1.66 -1.58 22.13
CA ASN A 73 -2.87 -1.00 22.73
C ASN A 73 -3.42 -1.87 23.86
N MET A 74 -3.43 -3.20 23.69
CA MET A 74 -3.84 -4.12 24.75
C MET A 74 -2.90 -4.05 25.96
N SER A 75 -1.59 -3.95 25.76
CA SER A 75 -0.61 -3.84 26.85
C SER A 75 -0.74 -2.52 27.60
N SER A 76 -0.94 -1.40 26.90
CA SER A 76 -1.15 -0.09 27.51
C SER A 76 -2.44 -0.03 28.33
N THR A 77 -3.53 -0.61 27.81
CA THR A 77 -4.80 -0.70 28.56
C THR A 77 -4.62 -1.54 29.83
N ARG A 78 -3.84 -2.61 29.75
CA ARG A 78 -3.55 -3.46 30.91
C ARG A 78 -2.66 -2.77 31.95
N SER A 79 -1.65 -1.99 31.54
CA SER A 79 -0.80 -1.23 32.47
C SER A 79 -1.60 -0.15 33.19
N GLN A 80 -2.45 0.60 32.49
CA GLN A 80 -3.34 1.60 33.09
C GLN A 80 -4.29 0.98 34.15
N TYR A 81 -4.74 -0.25 33.90
CA TYR A 81 -5.58 -0.98 34.85
C TYR A 81 -4.83 -1.28 36.15
N TYR A 82 -3.57 -1.73 36.09
CA TYR A 82 -2.79 -2.01 37.30
C TYR A 82 -2.52 -0.73 38.12
N GLU A 83 -2.32 0.40 37.48
CA GLU A 83 -2.16 1.69 38.14
C GLU A 83 -3.45 2.14 38.86
N THR A 84 -4.61 1.98 38.19
CA THR A 84 -5.91 2.35 38.79
C THR A 84 -6.40 1.35 39.84
N ALA A 85 -6.11 0.05 39.62
CA ALA A 85 -6.51 -1.01 40.58
C ALA A 85 -5.81 -0.90 41.95
N ALA A 86 -4.65 -0.25 42.01
CA ALA A 86 -3.94 0.00 43.27
C ALA A 86 -4.73 0.94 44.21
N PHE A 87 -5.60 1.79 43.66
CA PHE A 87 -6.41 2.76 44.43
C PHE A 87 -7.79 2.25 44.83
N VAL A 88 -8.21 1.05 44.37
CA VAL A 88 -9.53 0.48 44.68
C VAL A 88 -9.46 -0.31 45.98
N PRO A 89 -10.26 0.03 47.03
CA PRO A 89 -10.28 -0.71 48.28
C PRO A 89 -10.72 -2.16 48.11
N HIS A 90 -10.10 -3.05 48.88
CA HIS A 90 -10.34 -4.49 48.87
C HIS A 90 -11.78 -4.77 49.31
N GLY A 91 -12.64 -5.15 48.34
CA GLY A 91 -14.03 -5.49 48.55
C GLY A 91 -14.74 -6.04 47.34
N LEU A 92 -16.06 -6.24 47.45
CA LEU A 92 -16.97 -6.80 46.42
C LEU A 92 -16.86 -6.14 45.02
N LEU A 93 -16.42 -4.89 44.97
CA LEU A 93 -16.19 -4.12 43.73
C LEU A 93 -15.07 -4.71 42.84
N ARG A 94 -14.12 -5.46 43.41
CA ARG A 94 -12.99 -6.04 42.68
C ARG A 94 -13.39 -7.16 41.71
N HIS A 95 -14.45 -7.92 42.04
CA HIS A 95 -14.98 -8.97 41.16
C HIS A 95 -15.70 -8.38 39.95
N GLY A 96 -16.46 -7.31 40.13
CA GLY A 96 -17.15 -6.63 39.03
C GLY A 96 -16.17 -5.95 38.07
N TYR A 97 -15.07 -5.39 38.57
CA TYR A 97 -14.05 -4.73 37.75
C TYR A 97 -13.31 -5.73 36.83
N LYS A 98 -12.95 -6.92 37.34
CA LYS A 98 -12.32 -7.97 36.52
C LYS A 98 -13.21 -8.41 35.34
N TRP A 99 -14.52 -8.56 35.59
CA TRP A 99 -15.44 -8.99 34.55
C TRP A 99 -15.59 -7.96 33.43
N ILE A 100 -15.60 -6.68 33.77
CA ILE A 100 -15.65 -5.59 32.79
C ILE A 100 -14.35 -5.54 31.96
N GLU A 101 -13.20 -5.77 32.58
CA GLU A 101 -11.89 -5.82 31.91
C GLU A 101 -11.79 -7.00 30.94
N ASP A 102 -12.16 -8.18 31.37
CA ASP A 102 -12.17 -9.40 30.55
C ASP A 102 -13.08 -9.20 29.33
N PHE A 103 -14.24 -8.58 29.50
CA PHE A 103 -15.17 -8.27 28.42
C PHE A 103 -14.59 -7.21 27.45
N ARG A 104 -13.88 -6.23 27.98
CA ARG A 104 -13.26 -5.16 27.17
C ARG A 104 -12.07 -5.67 26.33
N LEU A 105 -11.34 -6.66 26.85
CA LEU A 105 -10.21 -7.29 26.17
C LEU A 105 -10.62 -8.43 25.22
N TRP A 106 -11.84 -8.93 25.32
CA TRP A 106 -12.32 -10.06 24.53
C TRP A 106 -12.37 -9.75 23.02
N LYS A 107 -12.90 -8.59 22.64
CA LYS A 107 -12.92 -8.15 21.22
C LYS A 107 -11.53 -8.03 20.60
N PRO A 108 -10.55 -7.33 21.20
CA PRO A 108 -9.21 -7.24 20.65
C PRO A 108 -8.47 -8.58 20.63
N GLN A 109 -8.77 -9.50 21.55
CA GLN A 109 -8.21 -10.88 21.51
C GLN A 109 -8.72 -11.66 20.30
N GLN A 110 -10.01 -11.59 20.00
CA GLN A 110 -10.57 -12.23 18.79
C GLN A 110 -9.96 -11.63 17.52
N GLN A 111 -9.86 -10.31 17.43
CA GLN A 111 -9.22 -9.64 16.28
C GLN A 111 -7.77 -10.09 16.11
N LYS A 112 -7.02 -10.20 17.20
CA LYS A 112 -5.65 -10.71 17.19
C LYS A 112 -5.57 -12.12 16.61
N GLN A 113 -6.45 -13.04 17.05
CA GLN A 113 -6.47 -14.41 16.55
C GLN A 113 -6.83 -14.47 15.06
N GLN A 114 -7.83 -13.71 14.62
CA GLN A 114 -8.21 -13.64 13.21
C GLN A 114 -7.06 -13.10 12.34
N LEU A 115 -6.40 -12.03 12.77
CA LEU A 115 -5.24 -11.49 12.05
C LEU A 115 -4.07 -12.47 11.98
N GLN A 116 -3.82 -13.22 13.06
CA GLN A 116 -2.79 -14.26 13.05
C GLN A 116 -3.11 -15.38 12.06
N GLN A 117 -4.36 -15.80 11.97
CA GLN A 117 -4.80 -16.79 10.99
C GLN A 117 -4.65 -16.27 9.56
N GLN A 118 -5.07 -15.03 9.29
CA GLN A 118 -4.89 -14.40 7.97
C GLN A 118 -3.41 -14.30 7.58
N ILE A 119 -2.55 -13.85 8.48
CA ILE A 119 -1.10 -13.79 8.23
C ILE A 119 -0.57 -15.16 7.88
N MET A 120 -0.95 -16.21 8.60
CA MET A 120 -0.49 -17.57 8.37
C MET A 120 -0.95 -18.11 7.01
N GLN A 121 -2.19 -17.83 6.60
CA GLN A 121 -2.70 -18.17 5.27
C GLN A 121 -1.91 -17.48 4.15
N LEU A 122 -1.69 -16.17 4.26
CA LEU A 122 -0.91 -15.42 3.28
C LEU A 122 0.56 -15.86 3.23
N GLU A 123 1.15 -16.25 4.35
CA GLU A 123 2.51 -16.82 4.38
C GLU A 123 2.58 -18.18 3.67
N GLN A 124 1.56 -19.02 3.81
CA GLN A 124 1.47 -20.29 3.06
C GLN A 124 1.33 -20.04 1.56
N GLU A 125 0.47 -19.09 1.16
CA GLU A 125 0.31 -18.70 -0.24
C GLU A 125 1.61 -18.14 -0.83
N LEU A 126 2.31 -17.31 -0.07
CA LEU A 126 3.61 -16.77 -0.47
C LEU A 126 4.63 -17.89 -0.69
N LEU A 127 4.68 -18.90 0.16
CA LEU A 127 5.56 -20.06 0.00
C LEU A 127 5.22 -20.84 -1.27
N GLY A 128 3.94 -21.03 -1.56
CA GLY A 128 3.47 -21.67 -2.79
C GLY A 128 3.94 -20.92 -4.06
N LEU A 129 3.77 -19.60 -4.08
CA LEU A 129 4.23 -18.77 -5.18
C LEU A 129 5.75 -18.75 -5.32
N GLN A 130 6.50 -18.78 -4.23
CA GLN A 130 7.96 -18.88 -4.29
C GLN A 130 8.43 -20.22 -4.86
N GLN A 131 7.75 -21.32 -4.52
CA GLN A 131 8.03 -22.64 -5.10
C GLN A 131 7.72 -22.65 -6.60
N ALA A 132 6.58 -22.12 -7.03
CA ALA A 132 6.22 -21.98 -8.43
C ALA A 132 7.24 -21.12 -9.20
N GLN A 133 7.71 -20.03 -8.61
CA GLN A 133 8.76 -19.19 -9.18
C GLN A 133 10.08 -19.96 -9.37
N MET A 134 10.47 -20.76 -8.40
CA MET A 134 11.69 -21.57 -8.48
C MET A 134 11.59 -22.62 -9.60
N GLN A 135 10.45 -23.30 -9.71
CA GLN A 135 10.19 -24.27 -10.80
C GLN A 135 10.25 -23.59 -12.16
N TRP A 136 9.59 -22.44 -12.32
CA TRP A 136 9.61 -21.69 -13.57
C TRP A 136 11.03 -21.27 -13.97
N LYS A 137 11.83 -20.77 -13.02
CA LYS A 137 13.24 -20.42 -13.27
C LYS A 137 14.10 -21.63 -13.63
N ALA A 138 13.83 -22.78 -13.04
CA ALA A 138 14.53 -24.03 -13.36
C ALA A 138 14.22 -24.51 -14.79
N GLN A 139 12.97 -24.32 -15.27
CA GLN A 139 12.59 -24.65 -16.64
C GLN A 139 13.24 -23.72 -17.68
N GLN A 140 13.43 -22.47 -17.36
CA GLN A 140 14.09 -21.52 -18.28
C GLN A 140 15.61 -21.72 -18.42
N ARG A 141 16.25 -22.45 -17.51
CA ARG A 141 17.68 -22.76 -17.54
C ARG A 141 18.02 -24.03 -18.35
N ARG A 142 17.00 -24.76 -18.84
CA ARG A 142 17.17 -25.93 -19.71
C ARG A 142 17.06 -25.54 -21.16
#